data_170966078ae2a516be33347775a2158c
#
_entry.id   170966078ae2a516be33347775a2158c
#
_cell.length_a   1.000
_cell.length_b   1.000
_cell.length_c   1.000
_cell.angle_alpha   90.00
_cell.angle_beta   90.00
_cell.angle_gamma   90.00
#
_symmetry.space_group_name_H-M   'P 1'
#
loop_
_entity.id
_entity.type
_entity.pdbx_description
1 polymer ?
#
loop_
_entity_poly.entity_id
_entity_poly.type
_entity_poly.pdbx_seq_one_letter_code
_entity_poly.pdbx_strand_id
1 'polypeptide(L)'
;MKKIQINARVTKGLADFITPVTSYLKLRDHYTHPVLLESNDFSNKEESFSFIGLETIASFQVKNNQIRMTWPDKSVERLAVNGIVDVPAALNAFIHSFDIGYDAPYPLVNGFFGHTNFEGVRYFDTLEFDDEKRIQDIPEMHYELHRFILAFNHYKDEYYLIENLVEGWSSQLEDLRRILFSRNFTTYPFHLSGSETSNLTDQEFMDLVTKGKHHCQIGDVFQIVLSRQFQQGFTGDEFNVYRILRSINPSPYLFYFDLGSYKIFGSSPEAQMVIKNGVARVNPIAGTYRRTGDAEEDLLKAEALTKDPKENAEHIMLVDLARNDLGKHTQNVQVKDLKSIHFYSHVMHLVSTVEGELYPESNPVQIFADTFPAGTLSGAPKYKAIELIHAYENVQRSYYGGAIGYIQLNGDMNQAILIRSFLSKDHKLTYQAGAGVVVSSVEASELQEVNNKLGALKRALEIAEKIES
;
A
#
# COMPACT_ATOMS: atom_id res chain seq x y z
N MET A 1 -0.22 3.81 30.40
CA MET A 1 0.23 4.20 29.05
C MET A 1 0.78 5.62 29.12
N LYS A 2 1.90 5.90 28.42
CA LYS A 2 2.37 7.26 28.19
C LYS A 2 1.26 8.06 27.48
N LYS A 3 0.99 9.29 27.91
CA LYS A 3 0.13 10.23 27.19
C LYS A 3 0.99 11.36 26.69
N ILE A 4 1.00 11.57 25.37
CA ILE A 4 1.82 12.58 24.71
C ILE A 4 0.90 13.59 24.07
N GLN A 5 0.96 14.82 24.55
CA GLN A 5 0.22 15.92 23.95
C GLN A 5 0.98 16.46 22.76
N ILE A 6 0.31 16.53 21.62
CA ILE A 6 0.80 17.17 20.41
C ILE A 6 -0.05 18.39 20.14
N ASN A 7 0.60 19.53 19.94
CA ASN A 7 -0.05 20.75 19.48
C ASN A 7 0.23 20.90 17.97
N ALA A 8 -0.78 20.70 17.15
CA ALA A 8 -0.64 20.81 15.70
C ALA A 8 -0.89 22.25 15.25
N ARG A 9 0.17 22.91 14.75
CA ARG A 9 0.07 24.18 14.06
C ARG A 9 -0.21 23.99 12.60
N VAL A 10 -1.21 24.69 12.07
CA VAL A 10 -1.62 24.57 10.67
C VAL A 10 -1.54 25.92 9.97
N THR A 11 -0.86 25.96 8.85
CA THR A 11 -0.87 27.10 7.92
C THR A 11 -1.37 26.67 6.57
N LYS A 12 -2.02 27.58 5.84
CA LYS A 12 -2.64 27.34 4.54
C LYS A 12 -2.10 28.34 3.51
N GLY A 13 -2.00 27.91 2.26
CA GLY A 13 -1.63 28.75 1.13
C GLY A 13 -2.13 28.19 -0.21
N LEU A 14 -1.88 28.94 -1.30
CA LEU A 14 -2.18 28.49 -2.65
C LEU A 14 -1.07 27.57 -3.18
N ALA A 15 -1.44 26.48 -3.86
CA ALA A 15 -0.51 25.49 -4.40
C ALA A 15 -0.15 25.74 -5.87
N ASP A 16 -0.48 26.91 -6.41
CA ASP A 16 -0.29 27.28 -7.82
C ASP A 16 1.18 27.33 -8.28
N PHE A 17 2.16 27.44 -7.37
CA PHE A 17 3.59 27.44 -7.66
C PHE A 17 4.34 26.21 -7.17
N ILE A 18 3.66 25.25 -6.55
CA ILE A 18 4.29 24.05 -5.99
C ILE A 18 3.46 22.80 -6.34
N THR A 19 4.15 21.68 -6.55
CA THR A 19 3.51 20.37 -6.75
C THR A 19 4.04 19.38 -5.72
N PRO A 20 3.33 18.26 -5.46
CA PRO A 20 3.83 17.23 -4.54
C PRO A 20 5.25 16.76 -4.90
N VAL A 21 5.50 16.42 -6.17
CA VAL A 21 6.82 15.94 -6.63
C VAL A 21 7.91 17.00 -6.48
N THR A 22 7.65 18.26 -6.89
CA THR A 22 8.63 19.34 -6.76
C THR A 22 8.92 19.64 -5.31
N SER A 23 7.91 19.62 -4.45
CA SER A 23 8.05 19.84 -3.01
C SER A 23 8.83 18.72 -2.35
N TYR A 24 8.56 17.45 -2.71
CA TYR A 24 9.32 16.30 -2.24
C TYR A 24 10.82 16.43 -2.61
N LEU A 25 11.14 16.76 -3.87
CA LEU A 25 12.52 16.96 -4.33
C LEU A 25 13.27 18.07 -3.56
N LYS A 26 12.57 19.15 -3.16
CA LYS A 26 13.16 20.24 -2.38
C LYS A 26 13.41 19.87 -0.93
N LEU A 27 12.56 19.01 -0.37
CA LEU A 27 12.53 18.74 1.07
C LEU A 27 13.30 17.47 1.46
N ARG A 28 13.38 16.48 0.57
CA ARG A 28 13.96 15.16 0.87
C ARG A 28 15.41 15.16 1.34
N ASP A 29 16.22 16.11 0.86
CA ASP A 29 17.64 16.22 1.23
C ASP A 29 17.86 17.00 2.56
N HIS A 30 16.80 17.58 3.11
CA HIS A 30 16.83 18.36 4.36
C HIS A 30 16.21 17.62 5.55
N TYR A 31 15.36 16.63 5.31
CA TYR A 31 14.63 15.90 6.35
C TYR A 31 14.83 14.41 6.23
N THR A 32 14.82 13.72 7.37
CA THR A 32 14.92 12.27 7.42
C THR A 32 13.56 11.62 7.16
N HIS A 33 13.58 10.42 6.56
CA HIS A 33 12.41 9.58 6.29
C HIS A 33 11.26 10.33 5.60
N PRO A 34 11.52 11.00 4.46
CA PRO A 34 10.46 11.66 3.73
C PRO A 34 9.54 10.64 3.07
N VAL A 35 8.24 10.77 3.30
CA VAL A 35 7.23 9.96 2.64
C VAL A 35 6.37 10.82 1.73
N LEU A 36 6.00 10.29 0.55
CA LEU A 36 5.08 10.90 -0.39
C LEU A 36 3.94 9.92 -0.66
N LEU A 37 2.71 10.38 -0.48
CA LEU A 37 1.49 9.68 -0.83
C LEU A 37 0.65 10.58 -1.72
N GLU A 38 0.36 10.16 -2.96
CA GLU A 38 -0.46 10.93 -3.89
C GLU A 38 -1.74 10.16 -4.22
N SER A 39 -2.85 10.87 -4.32
CA SER A 39 -4.12 10.32 -4.81
C SER A 39 -4.44 10.89 -6.19
N ASN A 40 -4.69 10.01 -7.14
CA ASN A 40 -5.21 10.33 -8.47
C ASN A 40 -6.64 9.79 -8.63
N ASP A 41 -7.42 9.75 -7.54
CA ASP A 41 -8.81 9.33 -7.63
C ASP A 41 -9.66 10.43 -8.27
N PHE A 42 -10.03 10.20 -9.53
CA PHE A 42 -10.89 11.11 -10.29
C PHE A 42 -12.38 10.95 -9.95
N SER A 43 -12.76 9.91 -9.19
CA SER A 43 -14.14 9.63 -8.84
C SER A 43 -14.65 10.52 -7.70
N ASN A 44 -13.76 10.93 -6.78
CA ASN A 44 -14.07 11.83 -5.67
C ASN A 44 -13.11 13.02 -5.62
N LYS A 45 -13.33 13.97 -6.50
CA LYS A 45 -12.45 15.14 -6.67
C LYS A 45 -12.25 15.97 -5.40
N GLU A 46 -13.27 16.08 -4.56
CA GLU A 46 -13.20 16.90 -3.34
C GLU A 46 -12.27 16.30 -2.27
N GLU A 47 -12.04 14.98 -2.33
CA GLU A 47 -11.16 14.24 -1.40
C GLU A 47 -9.79 13.88 -2.02
N SER A 48 -9.47 14.46 -3.18
CA SER A 48 -8.18 14.23 -3.83
C SER A 48 -7.08 15.03 -3.13
N PHE A 49 -6.33 14.35 -2.27
CA PHE A 49 -5.20 14.92 -1.52
C PHE A 49 -3.91 14.16 -1.81
N SER A 50 -2.79 14.91 -1.81
CA SER A 50 -1.44 14.33 -1.69
C SER A 50 -0.81 14.77 -0.38
N PHE A 51 0.01 13.90 0.21
CA PHE A 51 0.67 14.15 1.49
C PHE A 51 2.18 13.93 1.38
N ILE A 52 2.96 14.80 2.04
CA ILE A 52 4.38 14.60 2.28
C ILE A 52 4.58 14.64 3.79
N GLY A 53 5.08 13.54 4.36
CA GLY A 53 5.51 13.46 5.76
C GLY A 53 7.03 13.62 5.85
N LEU A 54 7.51 14.38 6.85
CA LEU A 54 8.93 14.71 7.03
C LEU A 54 9.30 14.67 8.51
N GLU A 55 10.51 14.22 8.82
CA GLU A 55 11.07 14.15 10.16
C GLU A 55 10.24 13.27 11.11
N THR A 56 10.60 12.02 11.24
CA THR A 56 9.93 11.06 12.13
C THR A 56 10.12 11.44 13.59
N ILE A 57 9.03 11.57 14.33
CA ILE A 57 9.01 11.89 15.77
C ILE A 57 8.64 10.71 16.65
N ALA A 58 7.93 9.75 16.11
CA ALA A 58 7.61 8.49 16.78
C ALA A 58 7.46 7.37 15.76
N SER A 59 7.76 6.14 16.14
CA SER A 59 7.61 4.99 15.25
C SER A 59 7.20 3.72 16.00
N PHE A 60 6.41 2.89 15.30
CA PHE A 60 6.06 1.53 15.71
C PHE A 60 6.56 0.56 14.66
N GLN A 61 7.40 -0.37 15.06
CA GLN A 61 7.97 -1.39 14.18
C GLN A 61 7.74 -2.77 14.77
N VAL A 62 7.47 -3.75 13.90
CA VAL A 62 7.51 -5.17 14.26
C VAL A 62 8.52 -5.83 13.36
N LYS A 63 9.52 -6.47 13.96
CA LYS A 63 10.55 -7.20 13.22
C LYS A 63 11.03 -8.41 14.05
N ASN A 64 11.06 -9.57 13.41
CA ASN A 64 11.57 -10.80 14.05
C ASN A 64 10.93 -11.07 15.42
N ASN A 65 9.60 -11.05 15.49
CA ASN A 65 8.82 -11.25 16.71
C ASN A 65 9.18 -10.25 17.84
N GLN A 66 9.61 -9.06 17.50
CA GLN A 66 9.84 -7.98 18.43
C GLN A 66 9.14 -6.71 17.99
N ILE A 67 8.30 -6.13 18.86
CA ILE A 67 7.78 -4.78 18.70
C ILE A 67 8.85 -3.81 19.23
N ARG A 68 9.11 -2.75 18.47
CA ARG A 68 9.93 -1.61 18.88
C ARG A 68 9.12 -0.33 18.70
N MET A 69 8.90 0.36 19.81
CA MET A 69 8.25 1.68 19.85
C MET A 69 9.30 2.73 20.16
N THR A 70 9.40 3.74 19.29
CA THR A 70 10.26 4.91 19.50
C THR A 70 9.38 6.11 19.82
N TRP A 71 9.69 6.81 20.91
CA TRP A 71 8.91 7.93 21.40
C TRP A 71 9.54 9.28 21.01
N PRO A 72 8.82 10.43 21.09
CA PRO A 72 9.36 11.73 20.72
C PRO A 72 10.58 12.18 21.57
N ASP A 73 10.70 11.68 22.78
CA ASP A 73 11.87 11.89 23.66
C ASP A 73 13.06 10.98 23.28
N LYS A 74 12.98 10.28 22.14
CA LYS A 74 13.94 9.28 21.63
C LYS A 74 14.09 8.03 22.50
N SER A 75 13.29 7.89 23.57
CA SER A 75 13.25 6.62 24.32
C SER A 75 12.69 5.50 23.44
N VAL A 76 13.19 4.28 23.67
CA VAL A 76 12.80 3.09 22.92
C VAL A 76 12.27 2.04 23.86
N GLU A 77 11.06 1.60 23.60
CA GLU A 77 10.45 0.46 24.28
C GLU A 77 10.46 -0.77 23.36
N ARG A 78 10.72 -1.95 23.93
CA ARG A 78 10.74 -3.22 23.20
C ARG A 78 9.87 -4.24 23.90
N LEU A 79 9.02 -4.94 23.13
CA LEU A 79 8.16 -6.00 23.59
C LEU A 79 8.38 -7.24 22.72
N ALA A 80 8.61 -8.40 23.34
CA ALA A 80 8.68 -9.65 22.60
C ALA A 80 7.27 -10.13 22.23
N VAL A 81 7.07 -10.51 20.99
CA VAL A 81 5.82 -11.15 20.52
C VAL A 81 5.98 -12.65 20.71
N ASN A 82 5.41 -13.18 21.78
CA ASN A 82 5.55 -14.57 22.22
C ASN A 82 4.20 -15.29 22.42
N GLY A 83 3.19 -14.91 21.64
CA GLY A 83 1.83 -15.43 21.73
C GLY A 83 0.98 -14.80 22.85
N ILE A 84 1.56 -13.92 23.70
CA ILE A 84 0.84 -13.19 24.76
C ILE A 84 0.53 -11.76 24.30
N VAL A 85 1.43 -11.16 23.52
CA VAL A 85 1.28 -9.77 23.04
C VAL A 85 0.46 -9.76 21.77
N ASP A 86 -0.69 -9.13 21.83
CA ASP A 86 -1.56 -8.83 20.70
C ASP A 86 -1.02 -7.61 19.94
N VAL A 87 -0.48 -7.84 18.75
CA VAL A 87 0.16 -6.78 17.94
C VAL A 87 -0.84 -5.72 17.48
N PRO A 88 -2.04 -6.04 16.97
CA PRO A 88 -3.08 -5.06 16.67
C PRO A 88 -3.46 -4.19 17.88
N ALA A 89 -3.63 -4.79 19.05
CA ALA A 89 -3.93 -4.06 20.28
C ALA A 89 -2.74 -3.17 20.70
N ALA A 90 -1.50 -3.64 20.56
CA ALA A 90 -0.30 -2.85 20.88
C ALA A 90 -0.14 -1.64 19.97
N LEU A 91 -0.36 -1.79 18.65
CA LEU A 91 -0.31 -0.68 17.70
C LEU A 91 -1.43 0.33 17.98
N ASN A 92 -2.66 -0.14 18.21
CA ASN A 92 -3.78 0.73 18.56
C ASN A 92 -3.51 1.51 19.85
N ALA A 93 -2.98 0.84 20.88
CA ALA A 93 -2.59 1.46 22.13
C ALA A 93 -1.48 2.50 21.95
N PHE A 94 -0.50 2.25 21.08
CA PHE A 94 0.55 3.19 20.74
C PHE A 94 -0.01 4.42 20.03
N ILE A 95 -0.90 4.27 19.05
CA ILE A 95 -1.59 5.36 18.37
C ILE A 95 -2.38 6.22 19.37
N HIS A 96 -3.16 5.61 20.25
CA HIS A 96 -3.95 6.30 21.27
C HIS A 96 -3.11 6.91 22.43
N SER A 97 -1.79 6.70 22.42
CA SER A 97 -0.90 7.43 23.34
C SER A 97 -0.67 8.87 22.94
N PHE A 98 -1.00 9.23 21.70
CA PHE A 98 -0.87 10.58 21.16
C PHE A 98 -2.24 11.27 21.16
N ASP A 99 -2.31 12.39 21.89
CA ASP A 99 -3.49 13.25 21.92
C ASP A 99 -3.16 14.54 21.20
N ILE A 100 -3.96 14.89 20.20
CA ILE A 100 -3.66 15.98 19.29
C ILE A 100 -4.65 17.13 19.47
N GLY A 101 -4.13 18.31 19.81
CA GLY A 101 -4.85 19.57 19.77
C GLY A 101 -4.55 20.32 18.48
N TYR A 102 -5.57 20.91 17.87
CA TYR A 102 -5.42 21.76 16.68
C TYR A 102 -5.69 23.21 17.02
N ASP A 103 -4.86 24.12 16.49
CA ASP A 103 -5.10 25.56 16.56
C ASP A 103 -6.34 26.00 15.75
N ALA A 104 -6.80 25.15 14.83
CA ALA A 104 -8.00 25.38 14.02
C ALA A 104 -8.62 24.04 13.54
N PRO A 105 -9.95 23.98 13.31
CA PRO A 105 -10.58 22.77 12.79
C PRO A 105 -10.24 22.58 11.30
N TYR A 106 -9.31 21.67 11.01
CA TYR A 106 -9.02 21.24 9.64
C TYR A 106 -9.28 19.75 9.47
N PRO A 107 -10.00 19.34 8.43
CA PRO A 107 -10.26 17.93 8.11
C PRO A 107 -9.06 17.31 7.40
N LEU A 108 -7.88 17.37 8.00
CA LEU A 108 -6.65 16.89 7.38
C LEU A 108 -6.17 15.59 8.02
N VAL A 109 -5.54 14.77 7.19
CA VAL A 109 -4.87 13.55 7.62
C VAL A 109 -3.69 13.91 8.53
N ASN A 110 -3.74 13.46 9.77
CA ASN A 110 -2.63 13.53 10.71
C ASN A 110 -2.58 12.21 11.51
N GLY A 111 -1.45 11.52 11.40
CA GLY A 111 -1.30 10.20 12.00
C GLY A 111 -0.03 9.51 11.54
N PHE A 112 -0.06 8.20 11.59
CA PHE A 112 1.05 7.33 11.26
C PHE A 112 1.02 6.91 9.81
N PHE A 113 2.10 7.16 9.08
CA PHE A 113 2.32 6.67 7.71
C PHE A 113 3.20 5.44 7.76
N GLY A 114 2.88 4.41 6.99
CA GLY A 114 3.67 3.18 7.06
C GLY A 114 3.12 2.04 6.22
N HIS A 115 3.68 0.86 6.48
CA HIS A 115 3.33 -0.36 5.77
C HIS A 115 3.24 -1.57 6.71
N THR A 116 2.55 -2.59 6.23
CA THR A 116 2.52 -3.96 6.75
C THR A 116 2.89 -4.91 5.62
N ASN A 117 3.91 -5.73 5.81
CA ASN A 117 4.33 -6.76 4.85
C ASN A 117 3.35 -7.93 4.82
N PHE A 118 3.37 -8.74 3.76
CA PHE A 118 2.52 -9.92 3.62
C PHE A 118 2.65 -10.87 4.82
N GLU A 119 3.86 -11.18 5.25
CA GLU A 119 4.12 -12.04 6.41
C GLU A 119 3.71 -11.41 7.75
N GLY A 120 3.34 -10.13 7.78
CA GLY A 120 2.72 -9.48 8.94
C GLY A 120 1.44 -10.18 9.41
N VAL A 121 0.78 -10.96 8.51
CA VAL A 121 -0.39 -11.77 8.84
C VAL A 121 -0.13 -12.77 9.98
N ARG A 122 1.12 -13.20 10.20
CA ARG A 122 1.51 -14.06 11.32
C ARG A 122 1.18 -13.47 12.70
N TYR A 123 1.04 -12.15 12.78
CA TYR A 123 0.68 -11.43 13.99
C TYR A 123 -0.83 -11.21 14.14
N PHE A 124 -1.59 -11.62 13.13
CA PHE A 124 -3.04 -11.44 13.04
C PHE A 124 -3.79 -12.77 13.07
N ASP A 125 -3.10 -13.86 12.73
CA ASP A 125 -3.65 -15.22 12.66
C ASP A 125 -2.59 -16.25 13.12
N THR A 126 -2.97 -17.52 13.23
CA THR A 126 -2.11 -18.64 13.69
C THR A 126 -1.17 -19.18 12.58
N LEU A 127 -0.94 -18.41 11.54
CA LEU A 127 -0.06 -18.80 10.41
C LEU A 127 1.41 -18.78 10.81
N GLU A 128 2.11 -19.85 10.48
CA GLU A 128 3.56 -19.96 10.68
C GLU A 128 4.29 -19.78 9.35
N PHE A 129 5.45 -19.10 9.40
CA PHE A 129 6.30 -18.84 8.25
C PHE A 129 7.72 -19.31 8.51
N ASP A 130 8.32 -19.94 7.51
CA ASP A 130 9.73 -20.32 7.50
C ASP A 130 10.59 -19.09 7.24
N ASP A 131 11.33 -18.64 8.25
CA ASP A 131 12.18 -17.45 8.13
C ASP A 131 13.46 -17.72 7.31
N GLU A 132 13.80 -18.97 6.96
CA GLU A 132 14.90 -19.28 6.02
C GLU A 132 14.58 -18.79 4.60
N LYS A 133 13.31 -18.67 4.26
CA LYS A 133 12.85 -18.09 2.98
C LYS A 133 12.90 -16.56 2.93
N ARG A 134 13.24 -15.89 4.03
CA ARG A 134 13.34 -14.44 4.11
C ARG A 134 14.61 -13.95 3.43
N ILE A 135 14.46 -13.30 2.29
CA ILE A 135 15.58 -12.68 1.56
C ILE A 135 15.66 -11.15 1.76
N GLN A 136 14.58 -10.53 2.22
CA GLN A 136 14.49 -9.08 2.46
C GLN A 136 14.45 -8.81 3.96
N ASP A 137 15.51 -8.20 4.49
CA ASP A 137 15.62 -7.85 5.91
C ASP A 137 14.98 -6.47 6.19
N ILE A 138 13.65 -6.41 6.10
CA ILE A 138 12.83 -5.23 6.45
C ILE A 138 11.80 -5.61 7.51
N PRO A 139 11.30 -4.64 8.32
CA PRO A 139 10.25 -4.91 9.31
C PRO A 139 8.97 -5.45 8.67
N GLU A 140 8.27 -6.36 9.35
CA GLU A 140 6.95 -6.83 8.95
C GLU A 140 5.89 -5.72 9.08
N MET A 141 6.07 -4.80 10.03
CA MET A 141 5.25 -3.60 10.18
C MET A 141 6.15 -2.41 10.50
N HIS A 142 5.92 -1.27 9.85
CA HIS A 142 6.64 -0.04 10.13
C HIS A 142 5.74 1.16 9.88
N TYR A 143 5.38 1.88 10.96
CA TYR A 143 4.53 3.05 10.95
C TYR A 143 5.22 4.21 11.67
N GLU A 144 5.23 5.40 11.07
CA GLU A 144 5.92 6.59 11.56
C GLU A 144 4.98 7.78 11.67
N LEU A 145 5.05 8.51 12.80
CA LEU A 145 4.44 9.81 12.99
C LEU A 145 5.45 10.89 12.63
N HIS A 146 5.06 11.82 11.77
CA HIS A 146 5.94 12.85 11.25
C HIS A 146 5.71 14.19 11.97
N ARG A 147 6.80 14.97 12.14
CA ARG A 147 6.75 16.33 12.64
C ARG A 147 6.02 17.24 11.67
N PHE A 148 6.38 17.18 10.39
CA PHE A 148 5.74 17.99 9.36
C PHE A 148 4.93 17.14 8.43
N ILE A 149 3.71 17.61 8.12
CA ILE A 149 2.88 17.06 7.05
C ILE A 149 2.50 18.21 6.13
N LEU A 150 2.89 18.09 4.86
CA LEU A 150 2.45 18.97 3.78
C LEU A 150 1.34 18.26 3.02
N ALA A 151 0.13 18.80 3.04
CA ALA A 151 -1.02 18.27 2.34
C ALA A 151 -1.41 19.17 1.16
N PHE A 152 -1.64 18.61 0.00
CA PHE A 152 -2.12 19.29 -1.22
C PHE A 152 -3.56 18.90 -1.47
N ASN A 153 -4.45 19.88 -1.51
CA ASN A 153 -5.82 19.71 -2.00
C ASN A 153 -5.86 20.02 -3.49
N HIS A 154 -5.94 18.99 -4.33
CA HIS A 154 -5.92 19.14 -5.78
C HIS A 154 -7.19 19.77 -6.36
N TYR A 155 -8.31 19.70 -5.63
CA TYR A 155 -9.57 20.29 -6.07
C TYR A 155 -9.61 21.81 -5.88
N LYS A 156 -8.94 22.30 -4.81
CA LYS A 156 -8.95 23.73 -4.44
C LYS A 156 -7.67 24.47 -4.80
N ASP A 157 -6.66 23.77 -5.34
CA ASP A 157 -5.30 24.27 -5.55
C ASP A 157 -4.71 24.92 -4.30
N GLU A 158 -4.89 24.25 -3.16
CA GLU A 158 -4.45 24.71 -1.85
C GLU A 158 -3.43 23.74 -1.25
N TYR A 159 -2.49 24.27 -0.47
CA TYR A 159 -1.66 23.44 0.42
C TYR A 159 -1.88 23.79 1.87
N TYR A 160 -1.62 22.81 2.72
CA TYR A 160 -1.63 22.96 4.17
C TYR A 160 -0.30 22.43 4.71
N LEU A 161 0.35 23.22 5.57
CA LEU A 161 1.51 22.80 6.35
C LEU A 161 1.05 22.56 7.78
N ILE A 162 1.24 21.34 8.25
CA ILE A 162 0.97 20.93 9.62
C ILE A 162 2.31 20.69 10.30
N GLU A 163 2.54 21.25 11.46
CA GLU A 163 3.67 20.95 12.33
C GLU A 163 3.16 20.35 13.64
N ASN A 164 3.52 19.13 13.93
CA ASN A 164 3.25 18.42 15.17
C ASN A 164 4.30 18.81 16.23
N LEU A 165 3.92 19.64 17.16
CA LEU A 165 4.79 20.11 18.25
C LEU A 165 4.53 19.32 19.52
N VAL A 166 5.56 18.67 20.02
CA VAL A 166 5.59 18.09 21.36
C VAL A 166 5.95 19.20 22.36
N GLU A 167 5.52 19.07 23.60
CA GLU A 167 5.81 20.03 24.65
C GLU A 167 7.31 20.35 24.75
N GLY A 168 7.63 21.65 24.83
CA GLY A 168 9.01 22.14 24.85
C GLY A 168 9.66 22.35 23.48
N TRP A 169 9.01 21.97 22.38
CA TRP A 169 9.54 22.19 21.04
C TRP A 169 9.19 23.58 20.50
N SER A 170 10.15 24.20 19.81
CA SER A 170 9.91 25.45 19.07
C SER A 170 9.50 25.13 17.62
N SER A 171 8.64 25.98 17.04
CA SER A 171 8.21 25.84 15.65
C SER A 171 9.35 26.11 14.66
N GLN A 172 9.40 25.30 13.60
CA GLN A 172 10.30 25.43 12.45
C GLN A 172 9.54 25.59 11.12
N LEU A 173 8.25 25.95 11.16
CA LEU A 173 7.45 26.15 9.94
C LEU A 173 8.04 27.18 8.97
N GLU A 174 8.65 28.25 9.48
CA GLU A 174 9.26 29.27 8.60
C GLU A 174 10.51 28.74 7.87
N ASP A 175 11.30 27.90 8.51
CA ASP A 175 12.45 27.24 7.86
C ASP A 175 11.97 26.28 6.78
N LEU A 176 10.94 25.46 7.06
CA LEU A 176 10.32 24.59 6.09
C LEU A 176 9.77 25.38 4.88
N ARG A 177 9.04 26.49 5.14
CA ARG A 177 8.53 27.35 4.08
C ARG A 177 9.64 27.94 3.22
N ARG A 178 10.74 28.38 3.81
CA ARG A 178 11.89 28.91 3.08
C ARG A 178 12.46 27.88 2.10
N ILE A 179 12.59 26.61 2.51
CA ILE A 179 13.06 25.52 1.64
C ILE A 179 12.01 25.22 0.56
N LEU A 180 10.74 25.10 0.94
CA LEU A 180 9.64 24.77 0.02
C LEU A 180 9.52 25.79 -1.12
N PHE A 181 9.68 27.08 -0.83
CA PHE A 181 9.62 28.14 -1.83
C PHE A 181 10.98 28.55 -2.40
N SER A 182 12.06 27.82 -2.08
CA SER A 182 13.34 27.97 -2.75
C SER A 182 13.22 27.65 -4.25
N ARG A 183 14.12 28.22 -5.08
CA ARG A 183 14.11 27.95 -6.51
C ARG A 183 14.90 26.71 -6.91
N ASN A 184 15.76 26.23 -6.04
CA ASN A 184 16.70 25.16 -6.32
C ASN A 184 16.26 23.85 -5.67
N PHE A 185 16.43 22.77 -6.39
CA PHE A 185 16.40 21.39 -5.89
C PHE A 185 17.40 20.57 -6.70
N THR A 186 17.91 19.52 -6.10
CA THR A 186 18.91 18.65 -6.74
C THR A 186 18.23 17.43 -7.35
N THR A 187 18.63 17.09 -8.56
CA THR A 187 18.27 15.83 -9.22
C THR A 187 19.54 15.00 -9.41
N TYR A 188 19.41 13.70 -9.31
CA TYR A 188 20.51 12.76 -9.50
C TYR A 188 20.16 11.80 -10.64
N PRO A 189 21.12 11.36 -11.46
CA PRO A 189 20.85 10.39 -12.52
C PRO A 189 20.46 9.02 -11.93
N PHE A 190 19.82 8.21 -12.76
CA PHE A 190 19.51 6.81 -12.46
C PHE A 190 20.08 5.92 -13.56
N HIS A 191 20.79 4.85 -13.20
CA HIS A 191 21.35 3.89 -14.14
C HIS A 191 21.11 2.46 -13.67
N LEU A 192 20.72 1.59 -14.60
CA LEU A 192 20.64 0.17 -14.36
C LEU A 192 22.04 -0.43 -14.22
N SER A 193 22.20 -1.43 -13.37
CA SER A 193 23.45 -2.17 -13.19
C SER A 193 23.22 -3.67 -13.16
N GLY A 194 24.06 -4.41 -13.86
CA GLY A 194 23.92 -5.87 -14.00
C GLY A 194 22.67 -6.30 -14.79
N SER A 195 22.41 -7.57 -14.82
CA SER A 195 21.22 -8.17 -15.46
C SER A 195 20.10 -8.35 -14.45
N GLU A 196 18.85 -8.28 -14.92
CA GLU A 196 17.67 -8.70 -14.16
C GLU A 196 17.78 -10.18 -13.78
N THR A 197 17.40 -10.52 -12.56
CA THR A 197 17.33 -11.88 -12.05
C THR A 197 15.92 -12.20 -11.56
N SER A 198 15.56 -13.47 -11.54
CA SER A 198 14.28 -13.93 -11.00
C SER A 198 14.48 -15.09 -10.06
N ASN A 199 13.60 -15.24 -9.07
CA ASN A 199 13.60 -16.37 -8.14
C ASN A 199 13.11 -17.69 -8.78
N LEU A 200 12.42 -17.62 -9.91
CA LEU A 200 11.90 -18.76 -10.67
C LEU A 200 12.14 -18.56 -12.16
N THR A 201 12.40 -19.63 -12.89
CA THR A 201 12.30 -19.67 -14.35
C THR A 201 10.82 -19.69 -14.79
N ASP A 202 10.58 -19.48 -16.08
CA ASP A 202 9.22 -19.57 -16.66
C ASP A 202 8.61 -20.94 -16.44
N GLN A 203 9.41 -22.02 -16.62
CA GLN A 203 8.94 -23.39 -16.42
C GLN A 203 8.60 -23.67 -14.95
N GLU A 204 9.46 -23.25 -14.01
CA GLU A 204 9.20 -23.42 -12.57
C GLU A 204 7.93 -22.68 -12.13
N PHE A 205 7.65 -21.51 -12.71
CA PHE A 205 6.40 -20.79 -12.42
C PHE A 205 5.18 -21.54 -13.00
N MET A 206 5.25 -22.08 -14.22
CA MET A 206 4.18 -22.89 -14.78
C MET A 206 3.94 -24.18 -13.96
N ASP A 207 5.01 -24.83 -13.47
CA ASP A 207 4.91 -25.98 -12.57
C ASP A 207 4.25 -25.60 -11.23
N LEU A 208 4.52 -24.38 -10.74
CA LEU A 208 3.87 -23.81 -9.55
C LEU A 208 2.37 -23.61 -9.79
N VAL A 209 1.97 -23.08 -10.94
CA VAL A 209 0.55 -22.95 -11.34
C VAL A 209 -0.13 -24.32 -11.38
N THR A 210 0.53 -25.35 -11.94
CA THR A 210 0.01 -26.73 -11.97
C THR A 210 -0.27 -27.26 -10.55
N LYS A 211 0.63 -27.00 -9.59
CA LYS A 211 0.40 -27.36 -8.17
C LYS A 211 -0.81 -26.62 -7.59
N GLY A 212 -0.93 -25.31 -7.86
CA GLY A 212 -2.09 -24.52 -7.43
C GLY A 212 -3.41 -25.07 -7.98
N LYS A 213 -3.46 -25.41 -9.27
CA LYS A 213 -4.63 -26.05 -9.91
C LYS A 213 -5.01 -27.38 -9.24
N HIS A 214 -4.03 -28.18 -8.86
CA HIS A 214 -4.29 -29.42 -8.14
C HIS A 214 -5.04 -29.17 -6.83
N HIS A 215 -4.63 -28.19 -6.03
CA HIS A 215 -5.33 -27.84 -4.80
C HIS A 215 -6.74 -27.28 -5.03
N CYS A 216 -6.95 -26.58 -6.15
CA CYS A 216 -8.30 -26.19 -6.57
C CYS A 216 -9.16 -27.41 -6.95
N GLN A 217 -8.58 -28.42 -7.63
CA GLN A 217 -9.30 -29.63 -8.06
C GLN A 217 -9.71 -30.53 -6.90
N ILE A 218 -8.85 -30.67 -5.88
CA ILE A 218 -9.17 -31.50 -4.70
C ILE A 218 -9.99 -30.76 -3.64
N GLY A 219 -10.27 -29.46 -3.84
CA GLY A 219 -11.16 -28.69 -3.00
C GLY A 219 -10.50 -28.03 -1.79
N ASP A 220 -9.18 -27.95 -1.73
CA ASP A 220 -8.47 -27.24 -0.64
C ASP A 220 -8.69 -25.73 -0.71
N VAL A 221 -8.74 -25.19 -1.94
CA VAL A 221 -9.01 -23.77 -2.23
C VAL A 221 -9.89 -23.63 -3.47
N PHE A 222 -10.65 -22.55 -3.53
CA PHE A 222 -11.35 -22.14 -4.76
C PHE A 222 -10.41 -21.41 -5.71
N GLN A 223 -9.52 -20.61 -5.15
CA GLN A 223 -8.51 -19.81 -5.83
C GLN A 223 -7.27 -19.67 -4.95
N ILE A 224 -6.11 -19.65 -5.59
CA ILE A 224 -4.83 -19.33 -4.96
C ILE A 224 -4.05 -18.35 -5.85
N VAL A 225 -3.45 -17.31 -5.25
CA VAL A 225 -2.62 -16.36 -6.00
C VAL A 225 -1.15 -16.75 -5.82
N LEU A 226 -0.51 -17.16 -6.91
CA LEU A 226 0.90 -17.54 -6.93
C LEU A 226 1.72 -16.48 -7.65
N SER A 227 2.93 -16.21 -7.16
CA SER A 227 3.71 -15.07 -7.60
C SER A 227 5.16 -15.39 -7.94
N ARG A 228 5.80 -14.47 -8.67
CA ARG A 228 7.19 -14.55 -9.10
C ARG A 228 7.87 -13.21 -8.85
N GLN A 229 9.07 -13.26 -8.27
CA GLN A 229 9.85 -12.08 -7.88
C GLN A 229 11.00 -11.85 -8.85
N PHE A 230 11.30 -10.57 -9.08
CA PHE A 230 12.42 -10.10 -9.91
C PHE A 230 13.25 -9.09 -9.13
N GLN A 231 14.56 -9.03 -9.47
CA GLN A 231 15.49 -8.07 -8.92
C GLN A 231 16.34 -7.45 -10.03
N GLN A 232 16.52 -6.13 -9.96
CA GLN A 232 17.39 -5.36 -10.85
C GLN A 232 18.32 -4.47 -10.04
N GLY A 233 19.61 -4.57 -10.29
CA GLY A 233 20.61 -3.65 -9.71
C GLY A 233 20.51 -2.27 -10.34
N PHE A 234 20.85 -1.23 -9.56
CA PHE A 234 20.91 0.15 -10.04
C PHE A 234 21.94 0.99 -9.30
N THR A 235 22.25 2.17 -9.84
CA THR A 235 23.01 3.24 -9.21
C THR A 235 22.29 4.56 -9.39
N GLY A 236 22.49 5.52 -8.48
CA GLY A 236 21.86 6.83 -8.53
C GLY A 236 20.51 6.87 -7.81
N ASP A 237 19.54 7.57 -8.38
CA ASP A 237 18.30 7.98 -7.69
C ASP A 237 17.07 7.25 -8.26
N GLU A 238 16.55 6.28 -7.54
CA GLU A 238 15.37 5.51 -7.88
C GLU A 238 14.07 6.34 -7.85
N PHE A 239 14.08 7.55 -7.31
CA PHE A 239 12.94 8.45 -7.40
C PHE A 239 12.58 8.78 -8.86
N ASN A 240 13.55 8.75 -9.77
CA ASN A 240 13.28 8.88 -11.21
C ASN A 240 12.41 7.73 -11.74
N VAL A 241 12.61 6.51 -11.25
CA VAL A 241 11.74 5.36 -11.59
C VAL A 241 10.31 5.61 -11.11
N TYR A 242 10.13 6.12 -9.88
CA TYR A 242 8.82 6.50 -9.36
C TYR A 242 8.15 7.58 -10.23
N ARG A 243 8.87 8.64 -10.61
CA ARG A 243 8.35 9.72 -11.45
C ARG A 243 7.85 9.20 -12.80
N ILE A 244 8.56 8.26 -13.40
CA ILE A 244 8.13 7.63 -14.65
C ILE A 244 6.95 6.72 -14.43
N LEU A 245 6.99 5.83 -13.42
CA LEU A 245 5.90 4.92 -13.11
C LEU A 245 4.59 5.68 -12.88
N ARG A 246 4.64 6.77 -12.13
CA ARG A 246 3.53 7.70 -11.90
C ARG A 246 2.93 8.24 -13.22
N SER A 247 3.79 8.51 -14.20
CA SER A 247 3.37 9.06 -15.51
C SER A 247 2.76 8.00 -16.43
N ILE A 248 3.37 6.81 -16.49
CA ILE A 248 2.95 5.78 -17.47
C ILE A 248 1.87 4.85 -16.92
N ASN A 249 1.71 4.78 -15.62
CA ASN A 249 0.72 3.94 -14.94
C ASN A 249 0.03 4.72 -13.79
N PRO A 250 -0.71 5.80 -14.09
CA PRO A 250 -1.43 6.52 -13.06
C PRO A 250 -2.50 5.64 -12.42
N SER A 251 -2.50 5.58 -11.10
CA SER A 251 -3.41 4.78 -10.29
C SER A 251 -3.92 5.60 -9.09
N PRO A 252 -5.02 5.20 -8.43
CA PRO A 252 -5.54 5.92 -7.27
C PRO A 252 -4.54 6.10 -6.13
N TYR A 253 -3.64 5.13 -5.95
CA TYR A 253 -2.63 5.14 -4.87
C TYR A 253 -1.22 5.19 -5.44
N LEU A 254 -0.60 6.35 -5.39
CA LEU A 254 0.80 6.56 -5.73
C LEU A 254 1.57 6.84 -4.45
N PHE A 255 2.68 6.16 -4.24
CA PHE A 255 3.44 6.29 -3.00
C PHE A 255 4.94 6.16 -3.22
N TYR A 256 5.71 6.91 -2.43
CA TYR A 256 7.14 6.79 -2.31
C TYR A 256 7.53 7.01 -0.84
N PHE A 257 7.84 5.94 -0.13
CA PHE A 257 8.18 5.97 1.28
C PHE A 257 9.67 5.66 1.44
N ASP A 258 10.44 6.67 1.86
CA ASP A 258 11.82 6.50 2.29
C ASP A 258 11.84 6.22 3.79
N LEU A 259 12.17 4.99 4.16
CA LEU A 259 12.18 4.53 5.54
C LEU A 259 13.63 4.33 6.04
N GLY A 260 14.56 5.10 5.47
CA GLY A 260 15.98 5.15 5.81
C GLY A 260 16.78 4.00 5.19
N SER A 261 16.73 2.80 5.73
CA SER A 261 17.51 1.66 5.24
C SER A 261 16.90 0.97 4.01
N TYR A 262 15.70 1.31 3.64
CA TYR A 262 14.96 0.81 2.46
C TYR A 262 13.90 1.80 2.05
N LYS A 263 13.44 1.66 0.81
CA LYS A 263 12.32 2.47 0.29
C LYS A 263 11.30 1.56 -0.36
N ILE A 264 10.01 1.94 -0.25
CA ILE A 264 8.91 1.28 -0.95
C ILE A 264 8.20 2.32 -1.79
N PHE A 265 8.05 2.07 -3.08
CA PHE A 265 7.35 2.99 -3.97
C PHE A 265 6.60 2.27 -5.08
N GLY A 266 5.52 2.89 -5.54
CA GLY A 266 4.67 2.24 -6.53
C GLY A 266 3.44 3.02 -6.95
N SER A 267 2.61 2.35 -7.72
CA SER A 267 1.34 2.84 -8.28
C SER A 267 0.28 1.75 -8.19
N SER A 268 -0.38 1.66 -7.03
CA SER A 268 -1.37 0.62 -6.75
C SER A 268 -2.78 1.05 -7.21
N PRO A 269 -3.50 0.18 -7.90
CA PRO A 269 -4.88 0.45 -8.28
C PRO A 269 -5.91 0.13 -7.19
N GLU A 270 -5.52 -0.57 -6.10
CA GLU A 270 -6.45 -1.23 -5.20
C GLU A 270 -6.22 -0.86 -3.74
N ALA A 271 -7.31 -0.52 -3.04
CA ALA A 271 -7.31 -0.36 -1.60
C ALA A 271 -7.31 -1.73 -0.90
N GLN A 272 -6.47 -1.90 0.12
CA GLN A 272 -6.61 -2.98 1.08
C GLN A 272 -7.85 -2.76 1.94
N MET A 273 -7.95 -1.57 2.53
CA MET A 273 -9.09 -1.15 3.34
C MET A 273 -9.08 0.37 3.55
N VAL A 274 -10.27 0.93 3.62
CA VAL A 274 -10.49 2.32 4.05
C VAL A 274 -11.42 2.32 5.26
N ILE A 275 -11.04 3.00 6.34
CA ILE A 275 -11.94 3.33 7.45
C ILE A 275 -12.09 4.84 7.47
N LYS A 276 -13.33 5.31 7.44
CA LYS A 276 -13.65 6.73 7.49
C LYS A 276 -14.94 6.96 8.27
N ASN A 277 -14.86 7.84 9.29
CA ASN A 277 -16.01 8.20 10.11
C ASN A 277 -16.76 6.98 10.67
N GLY A 278 -16.04 5.96 11.15
CA GLY A 278 -16.62 4.76 11.73
C GLY A 278 -17.21 3.76 10.74
N VAL A 279 -16.90 3.88 9.43
CA VAL A 279 -17.30 2.92 8.40
C VAL A 279 -16.06 2.31 7.77
N ALA A 280 -15.92 0.99 7.86
CA ALA A 280 -14.89 0.22 7.15
C ALA A 280 -15.41 -0.16 5.77
N ARG A 281 -14.56 0.00 4.76
CA ARG A 281 -14.87 -0.29 3.35
C ARG A 281 -13.77 -1.12 2.72
N VAL A 282 -14.17 -2.15 1.99
CA VAL A 282 -13.32 -2.95 1.10
C VAL A 282 -13.94 -2.90 -0.29
N ASN A 283 -13.11 -2.73 -1.31
CA ASN A 283 -13.54 -2.68 -2.70
C ASN A 283 -12.97 -3.87 -3.49
N PRO A 284 -13.63 -5.04 -3.47
CA PRO A 284 -13.21 -6.18 -4.29
C PRO A 284 -13.19 -5.80 -5.77
N ILE A 285 -12.05 -6.06 -6.42
CA ILE A 285 -11.85 -5.84 -7.86
C ILE A 285 -11.59 -7.20 -8.50
N ALA A 286 -12.38 -7.56 -9.53
CA ALA A 286 -12.12 -8.72 -10.37
C ALA A 286 -12.45 -8.41 -11.82
N GLY A 287 -11.96 -9.23 -12.72
CA GLY A 287 -12.15 -9.03 -14.14
C GLY A 287 -11.39 -7.82 -14.69
N THR A 288 -10.55 -8.05 -15.69
CA THR A 288 -9.76 -6.99 -16.31
C THR A 288 -9.86 -7.09 -17.81
N TYR A 289 -10.52 -6.11 -18.42
CA TYR A 289 -10.53 -5.97 -19.88
C TYR A 289 -9.72 -4.73 -20.28
N ARG A 290 -8.92 -4.88 -21.35
CA ARG A 290 -8.17 -3.75 -21.92
C ARG A 290 -9.11 -2.81 -22.66
N ARG A 291 -8.93 -1.52 -22.43
CA ARG A 291 -9.56 -0.48 -23.21
C ARG A 291 -8.90 -0.34 -24.59
N THR A 292 -9.70 -0.02 -25.59
CA THR A 292 -9.24 0.29 -26.94
C THR A 292 -8.99 1.77 -27.12
N GLY A 293 -9.61 2.62 -26.28
CA GLY A 293 -9.63 4.07 -26.42
C GLY A 293 -10.77 4.58 -27.31
N ASP A 294 -11.50 3.67 -27.96
CA ASP A 294 -12.77 3.96 -28.61
C ASP A 294 -13.91 3.79 -27.61
N ALA A 295 -14.75 4.81 -27.44
CA ALA A 295 -15.78 4.83 -26.41
C ALA A 295 -16.90 3.79 -26.67
N GLU A 296 -17.25 3.54 -27.93
CA GLU A 296 -18.31 2.61 -28.30
C GLU A 296 -17.83 1.16 -28.11
N GLU A 297 -16.62 0.86 -28.58
CA GLU A 297 -16.00 -0.45 -28.36
C GLU A 297 -15.73 -0.75 -26.88
N ASP A 298 -15.29 0.24 -26.11
CA ASP A 298 -15.09 0.10 -24.66
C ASP A 298 -16.41 -0.19 -23.92
N LEU A 299 -17.54 0.40 -24.34
CA LEU A 299 -18.86 0.10 -23.79
C LEU A 299 -19.30 -1.34 -24.11
N LEU A 300 -19.08 -1.83 -25.32
CA LEU A 300 -19.39 -3.21 -25.70
C LEU A 300 -18.53 -4.20 -24.89
N LYS A 301 -17.27 -3.91 -24.65
CA LYS A 301 -16.39 -4.70 -23.78
C LYS A 301 -16.84 -4.67 -22.32
N ALA A 302 -17.29 -3.54 -21.82
CA ALA A 302 -17.85 -3.43 -20.48
C ALA A 302 -19.11 -4.30 -20.33
N GLU A 303 -20.00 -4.29 -21.31
CA GLU A 303 -21.16 -5.15 -21.33
C GLU A 303 -20.80 -6.64 -21.41
N ALA A 304 -19.78 -7.00 -22.19
CA ALA A 304 -19.27 -8.38 -22.27
C ALA A 304 -18.69 -8.82 -20.91
N LEU A 305 -17.91 -7.95 -20.23
CA LEU A 305 -17.34 -8.24 -18.92
C LEU A 305 -18.43 -8.49 -17.87
N THR A 306 -19.52 -7.71 -17.86
CA THR A 306 -20.63 -7.94 -16.92
C THR A 306 -21.37 -9.27 -17.15
N LYS A 307 -21.28 -9.84 -18.34
CA LYS A 307 -21.93 -11.10 -18.73
C LYS A 307 -21.01 -12.32 -18.67
N ASP A 308 -19.70 -12.12 -18.46
CA ASP A 308 -18.72 -13.21 -18.40
C ASP A 308 -18.96 -14.08 -17.15
N PRO A 309 -19.30 -15.38 -17.31
CA PRO A 309 -19.64 -16.23 -16.17
C PRO A 309 -18.44 -16.48 -15.24
N LYS A 310 -17.21 -16.56 -15.79
CA LYS A 310 -15.99 -16.81 -15.02
C LYS A 310 -15.66 -15.61 -14.16
N GLU A 311 -15.58 -14.43 -14.78
CA GLU A 311 -15.27 -13.17 -14.09
C GLU A 311 -16.32 -12.84 -13.03
N ASN A 312 -17.59 -13.12 -13.31
CA ASN A 312 -18.68 -12.98 -12.35
C ASN A 312 -18.56 -13.92 -11.15
N ALA A 313 -18.22 -15.19 -11.37
CA ALA A 313 -18.07 -16.17 -10.28
C ALA A 313 -16.90 -15.78 -9.36
N GLU A 314 -15.75 -15.40 -9.94
CA GLU A 314 -14.59 -14.92 -9.21
C GLU A 314 -14.92 -13.64 -8.40
N HIS A 315 -15.60 -12.71 -9.02
CA HIS A 315 -15.99 -11.46 -8.38
C HIS A 315 -16.92 -11.68 -7.17
N ILE A 316 -17.96 -12.52 -7.31
CA ILE A 316 -18.87 -12.84 -6.20
C ILE A 316 -18.12 -13.52 -5.05
N MET A 317 -17.18 -14.42 -5.35
CA MET A 317 -16.34 -15.05 -4.33
C MET A 317 -15.54 -14.01 -3.53
N LEU A 318 -14.94 -13.01 -4.18
CA LEU A 318 -14.21 -11.93 -3.50
C LEU A 318 -15.13 -11.01 -2.70
N VAL A 319 -16.35 -10.74 -3.18
CA VAL A 319 -17.37 -9.98 -2.43
C VAL A 319 -17.79 -10.74 -1.16
N ASP A 320 -18.02 -12.04 -1.25
CA ASP A 320 -18.38 -12.85 -0.10
C ASP A 320 -17.23 -12.96 0.91
N LEU A 321 -15.99 -13.06 0.43
CA LEU A 321 -14.80 -13.01 1.29
C LEU A 321 -14.72 -11.67 2.05
N ALA A 322 -14.90 -10.54 1.36
CA ALA A 322 -14.89 -9.23 1.99
C ALA A 322 -16.03 -9.06 3.02
N ARG A 323 -17.23 -9.56 2.72
CA ARG A 323 -18.36 -9.57 3.67
C ARG A 323 -18.04 -10.39 4.91
N ASN A 324 -17.46 -11.57 4.74
CA ASN A 324 -17.08 -12.46 5.84
C ASN A 324 -16.01 -11.80 6.72
N ASP A 325 -14.97 -11.22 6.12
CA ASP A 325 -13.88 -10.57 6.83
C ASP A 325 -14.35 -9.35 7.64
N LEU A 326 -15.14 -8.46 7.03
CA LEU A 326 -15.73 -7.31 7.74
C LEU A 326 -16.71 -7.75 8.83
N GLY A 327 -17.45 -8.84 8.61
CA GLY A 327 -18.46 -9.34 9.55
C GLY A 327 -17.90 -9.80 10.91
N LYS A 328 -16.58 -9.99 11.05
CA LYS A 328 -15.96 -10.42 12.30
C LYS A 328 -16.07 -9.36 13.40
N HIS A 329 -15.81 -8.09 13.08
CA HIS A 329 -15.74 -7.00 14.06
C HIS A 329 -16.48 -5.71 13.64
N THR A 330 -17.40 -5.82 12.67
CA THR A 330 -18.29 -4.73 12.27
C THR A 330 -19.74 -5.18 12.29
N GLN A 331 -20.68 -4.24 12.30
CA GLN A 331 -22.11 -4.47 12.18
C GLN A 331 -22.66 -3.92 10.87
N ASN A 332 -23.90 -4.28 10.53
CA ASN A 332 -24.60 -3.76 9.36
C ASN A 332 -23.82 -3.92 8.04
N VAL A 333 -23.12 -5.08 7.87
CA VAL A 333 -22.34 -5.34 6.66
C VAL A 333 -23.23 -5.38 5.43
N GLN A 334 -22.94 -4.52 4.45
CA GLN A 334 -23.75 -4.33 3.24
C GLN A 334 -22.87 -4.28 2.00
N VAL A 335 -23.38 -4.79 0.89
CA VAL A 335 -22.85 -4.54 -0.45
C VAL A 335 -23.55 -3.31 -0.99
N LYS A 336 -22.88 -2.16 -1.01
CA LYS A 336 -23.44 -0.88 -1.49
C LYS A 336 -23.55 -0.84 -2.99
N ASP A 337 -22.47 -1.23 -3.67
CA ASP A 337 -22.41 -1.34 -5.11
C ASP A 337 -21.99 -2.76 -5.46
N LEU A 338 -22.72 -3.40 -6.36
CA LEU A 338 -22.42 -4.73 -6.84
C LEU A 338 -22.14 -4.69 -8.33
N LYS A 339 -20.90 -5.10 -8.72
CA LYS A 339 -20.46 -5.27 -10.11
C LYS A 339 -20.54 -3.99 -10.95
N SER A 340 -20.15 -2.85 -10.39
CA SER A 340 -20.01 -1.60 -11.13
C SER A 340 -18.80 -1.66 -12.05
N ILE A 341 -18.93 -1.16 -13.29
CA ILE A 341 -17.80 -1.04 -14.21
C ILE A 341 -17.06 0.26 -13.91
N HIS A 342 -15.77 0.14 -13.57
CA HIS A 342 -14.88 1.27 -13.41
C HIS A 342 -13.91 1.33 -14.59
N PHE A 343 -13.90 2.48 -15.29
CA PHE A 343 -13.00 2.75 -16.41
C PHE A 343 -11.74 3.46 -15.89
N TYR A 344 -10.59 2.84 -16.06
CA TYR A 344 -9.29 3.44 -15.83
C TYR A 344 -8.66 3.85 -17.17
N SER A 345 -7.45 4.41 -17.14
CA SER A 345 -6.80 4.92 -18.38
C SER A 345 -6.64 3.85 -19.48
N HIS A 346 -6.29 2.61 -19.10
CA HIS A 346 -5.95 1.53 -20.05
C HIS A 346 -6.74 0.24 -19.85
N VAL A 347 -7.48 0.12 -18.77
CA VAL A 347 -8.24 -1.07 -18.39
C VAL A 347 -9.61 -0.69 -17.83
N MET A 348 -10.53 -1.66 -17.82
CA MET A 348 -11.79 -1.59 -17.08
C MET A 348 -11.90 -2.80 -16.16
N HIS A 349 -12.52 -2.60 -15.01
CA HIS A 349 -12.70 -3.64 -13.99
C HIS A 349 -14.15 -3.71 -13.50
N LEU A 350 -14.55 -4.90 -13.03
CA LEU A 350 -15.71 -5.06 -12.16
C LEU A 350 -15.29 -4.69 -10.72
N VAL A 351 -15.97 -3.75 -10.12
CA VAL A 351 -15.73 -3.28 -8.76
C VAL A 351 -17.01 -3.41 -7.95
N SER A 352 -16.90 -3.92 -6.75
CA SER A 352 -17.98 -3.86 -5.76
C SER A 352 -17.51 -3.10 -4.52
N THR A 353 -18.46 -2.59 -3.75
CA THR A 353 -18.19 -1.90 -2.50
C THR A 353 -18.88 -2.63 -1.36
N VAL A 354 -18.10 -3.14 -0.42
CA VAL A 354 -18.58 -3.77 0.81
C VAL A 354 -18.26 -2.86 1.99
N GLU A 355 -19.27 -2.52 2.78
CA GLU A 355 -19.14 -1.63 3.93
C GLU A 355 -19.63 -2.32 5.20
N GLY A 356 -18.98 -2.01 6.33
CA GLY A 356 -19.41 -2.41 7.65
C GLY A 356 -19.23 -1.25 8.64
N GLU A 357 -20.19 -1.05 9.51
CA GLU A 357 -20.12 -0.02 10.56
C GLU A 357 -19.32 -0.53 11.75
N LEU A 358 -18.38 0.27 12.24
CA LEU A 358 -17.61 -0.03 13.44
C LEU A 358 -18.51 0.07 14.69
N TYR A 359 -18.33 -0.85 15.64
CA TYR A 359 -18.87 -0.61 16.98
C TYR A 359 -18.12 0.56 17.65
N PRO A 360 -18.71 1.30 18.58
CA PRO A 360 -18.10 2.45 19.23
C PRO A 360 -16.74 2.14 19.89
N GLU A 361 -16.57 0.90 20.39
CA GLU A 361 -15.37 0.39 21.07
C GLU A 361 -14.45 -0.40 20.15
N SER A 362 -14.74 -0.49 18.84
CA SER A 362 -13.93 -1.27 17.90
C SER A 362 -12.51 -0.74 17.80
N ASN A 363 -11.57 -1.67 17.71
CA ASN A 363 -10.18 -1.37 17.34
C ASN A 363 -10.02 -1.35 15.82
N PRO A 364 -9.79 -0.19 15.17
CA PRO A 364 -9.64 -0.10 13.72
C PRO A 364 -8.47 -0.95 13.19
N VAL A 365 -7.39 -1.10 13.98
CA VAL A 365 -6.24 -1.93 13.61
C VAL A 365 -6.62 -3.42 13.61
N GLN A 366 -7.53 -3.85 14.49
CA GLN A 366 -8.03 -5.23 14.49
C GLN A 366 -8.87 -5.50 13.24
N ILE A 367 -9.73 -4.56 12.84
CA ILE A 367 -10.54 -4.70 11.61
C ILE A 367 -9.63 -4.79 10.38
N PHE A 368 -8.56 -3.99 10.33
CA PHE A 368 -7.52 -4.13 9.31
C PHE A 368 -6.89 -5.54 9.34
N ALA A 369 -6.50 -6.03 10.52
CA ALA A 369 -5.90 -7.36 10.68
C ALA A 369 -6.82 -8.49 10.19
N ASP A 370 -8.14 -8.40 10.45
CA ASP A 370 -9.13 -9.40 10.03
C ASP A 370 -9.30 -9.48 8.51
N THR A 371 -9.11 -8.36 7.81
CA THR A 371 -9.21 -8.31 6.34
C THR A 371 -7.89 -8.61 5.64
N PHE A 372 -6.77 -8.55 6.38
CA PHE A 372 -5.42 -8.68 5.84
C PHE A 372 -4.97 -10.15 5.69
N PRO A 373 -4.16 -10.48 4.66
CA PRO A 373 -3.97 -9.73 3.44
C PRO A 373 -5.19 -9.80 2.51
N ALA A 374 -5.20 -8.98 1.45
CA ALA A 374 -6.29 -8.98 0.49
C ALA A 374 -6.51 -10.35 -0.14
N GLY A 375 -7.79 -10.72 -0.35
CA GLY A 375 -8.14 -11.96 -1.04
C GLY A 375 -7.63 -12.04 -2.47
N THR A 376 -7.56 -10.90 -3.14
CA THR A 376 -6.99 -10.74 -4.49
C THR A 376 -5.49 -11.03 -4.56
N LEU A 377 -4.79 -11.08 -3.42
CA LEU A 377 -3.37 -11.41 -3.31
C LEU A 377 -3.10 -12.73 -2.57
N SER A 378 -4.10 -13.35 -1.97
CA SER A 378 -3.97 -14.62 -1.25
C SER A 378 -4.78 -15.73 -1.89
N GLY A 379 -6.08 -15.67 -1.83
CA GLY A 379 -7.00 -16.67 -2.34
C GLY A 379 -8.15 -16.94 -1.37
N ALA A 380 -8.93 -17.97 -1.68
CA ALA A 380 -10.10 -18.36 -0.88
C ALA A 380 -10.19 -19.88 -0.74
N PRO A 381 -10.36 -20.44 0.47
CA PRO A 381 -10.32 -19.80 1.79
C PRO A 381 -8.94 -19.18 2.10
N LYS A 382 -8.92 -17.99 2.70
CA LYS A 382 -7.71 -17.17 2.89
C LYS A 382 -6.60 -17.92 3.64
N TYR A 383 -6.90 -18.49 4.79
CA TYR A 383 -5.94 -19.21 5.64
C TYR A 383 -5.22 -20.32 4.84
N LYS A 384 -6.00 -21.20 4.19
CA LYS A 384 -5.45 -22.32 3.42
C LYS A 384 -4.65 -21.87 2.22
N ALA A 385 -5.09 -20.80 1.55
CA ALA A 385 -4.35 -20.23 0.43
C ALA A 385 -2.97 -19.71 0.88
N ILE A 386 -2.89 -19.02 2.03
CA ILE A 386 -1.63 -18.50 2.57
C ILE A 386 -0.68 -19.63 2.99
N GLU A 387 -1.18 -20.70 3.64
CA GLU A 387 -0.37 -21.89 3.94
C GLU A 387 0.27 -22.48 2.66
N LEU A 388 -0.52 -22.66 1.60
CA LEU A 388 -0.06 -23.20 0.33
C LEU A 388 0.92 -22.27 -0.39
N ILE A 389 0.66 -20.95 -0.38
CA ILE A 389 1.57 -19.93 -0.90
C ILE A 389 2.93 -20.07 -0.22
N HIS A 390 2.94 -20.11 1.12
CA HIS A 390 4.18 -20.24 1.88
C HIS A 390 4.89 -21.57 1.63
N ALA A 391 4.14 -22.66 1.47
CA ALA A 391 4.71 -23.97 1.17
C ALA A 391 5.39 -24.00 -0.20
N TYR A 392 4.81 -23.37 -1.21
CA TYR A 392 5.23 -23.50 -2.59
C TYR A 392 6.13 -22.39 -3.13
N GLU A 393 5.95 -21.16 -2.68
CA GLU A 393 6.87 -20.07 -3.05
C GLU A 393 8.22 -20.29 -2.34
N ASN A 394 9.32 -20.18 -3.10
CA ASN A 394 10.68 -20.45 -2.59
C ASN A 394 11.29 -19.27 -1.83
N VAL A 395 10.65 -18.11 -1.83
CA VAL A 395 11.01 -16.92 -1.07
C VAL A 395 9.80 -16.30 -0.42
N GLN A 396 9.97 -15.63 0.73
CA GLN A 396 8.93 -14.83 1.34
C GLN A 396 8.60 -13.62 0.45
N ARG A 397 7.32 -13.21 0.44
CA ARG A 397 6.83 -12.08 -0.37
C ARG A 397 7.32 -10.73 0.13
N SER A 398 7.57 -10.63 1.44
CA SER A 398 7.96 -9.40 2.09
C SER A 398 6.89 -8.30 1.85
N TYR A 399 7.25 -7.18 1.24
CA TYR A 399 6.32 -6.07 1.00
C TYR A 399 5.20 -6.43 0.01
N TYR A 400 5.44 -7.33 -0.96
CA TYR A 400 4.47 -7.66 -2.01
C TYR A 400 3.22 -8.33 -1.46
N GLY A 401 2.05 -7.79 -1.81
CA GLY A 401 0.76 -8.24 -1.28
C GLY A 401 0.48 -7.78 0.15
N GLY A 402 1.36 -6.98 0.72
CA GLY A 402 1.14 -6.25 1.97
C GLY A 402 0.28 -5.00 1.77
N ALA A 403 0.32 -4.08 2.73
CA ALA A 403 -0.44 -2.83 2.70
C ALA A 403 0.45 -1.63 3.02
N ILE A 404 0.11 -0.45 2.45
CA ILE A 404 0.81 0.81 2.67
C ILE A 404 -0.17 1.97 2.69
N GLY A 405 0.05 2.93 3.56
CA GLY A 405 -0.81 4.10 3.65
C GLY A 405 -0.66 4.83 4.97
N TYR A 406 -1.79 5.24 5.54
CA TYR A 406 -1.81 5.94 6.83
C TYR A 406 -2.89 5.42 7.78
N ILE A 407 -2.66 5.63 9.08
CA ILE A 407 -3.61 5.44 10.17
C ILE A 407 -3.66 6.75 10.95
N GLN A 408 -4.81 7.40 10.98
CA GLN A 408 -5.01 8.65 11.71
C GLN A 408 -5.17 8.42 13.22
N LEU A 409 -4.91 9.46 14.00
CA LEU A 409 -5.04 9.39 15.45
C LEU A 409 -6.51 9.21 15.92
N ASN A 410 -7.50 9.53 15.07
CA ASN A 410 -8.91 9.28 15.32
C ASN A 410 -9.37 7.84 14.93
N GLY A 411 -8.47 7.02 14.40
CA GLY A 411 -8.76 5.66 13.94
C GLY A 411 -9.17 5.54 12.46
N ASP A 412 -9.39 6.65 11.75
CA ASP A 412 -9.58 6.59 10.30
C ASP A 412 -8.29 6.07 9.64
N MET A 413 -8.42 5.29 8.59
CA MET A 413 -7.26 4.78 7.85
C MET A 413 -7.55 4.65 6.36
N ASN A 414 -6.47 4.70 5.58
CA ASN A 414 -6.49 4.39 4.16
C ASN A 414 -5.22 3.62 3.82
N GLN A 415 -5.39 2.36 3.44
CA GLN A 415 -4.31 1.42 3.14
C GLN A 415 -4.50 0.87 1.74
N ALA A 416 -3.51 1.05 0.88
CA ALA A 416 -3.44 0.45 -0.45
C ALA A 416 -2.74 -0.91 -0.39
N ILE A 417 -3.06 -1.81 -1.30
CA ILE A 417 -2.33 -3.07 -1.47
C ILE A 417 -0.96 -2.79 -2.10
N LEU A 418 0.09 -3.40 -1.59
CA LEU A 418 1.44 -3.31 -2.14
C LEU A 418 1.59 -4.21 -3.37
N ILE A 419 1.12 -3.67 -4.50
CA ILE A 419 1.27 -4.23 -5.85
C ILE A 419 1.72 -3.14 -6.82
N ARG A 420 2.22 -3.52 -7.98
CA ARG A 420 2.75 -2.57 -8.97
C ARG A 420 3.78 -1.62 -8.34
N SER A 421 4.68 -2.19 -7.57
CA SER A 421 5.58 -1.46 -6.68
C SER A 421 6.97 -2.09 -6.65
N PHE A 422 7.92 -1.32 -6.13
CA PHE A 422 9.30 -1.69 -5.91
C PHE A 422 9.65 -1.59 -4.43
N LEU A 423 10.48 -2.52 -3.98
CA LEU A 423 11.30 -2.37 -2.79
C LEU A 423 12.72 -2.02 -3.24
N SER A 424 13.22 -0.87 -2.81
CA SER A 424 14.61 -0.44 -3.00
C SER A 424 15.40 -0.70 -1.72
N LYS A 425 16.42 -1.54 -1.83
CA LYS A 425 17.33 -1.85 -0.73
C LYS A 425 18.67 -2.32 -1.28
N ASP A 426 19.77 -1.86 -0.68
CA ASP A 426 21.13 -2.28 -1.03
C ASP A 426 21.44 -2.15 -2.54
N HIS A 427 21.01 -1.02 -3.15
CA HIS A 427 21.15 -0.74 -4.60
C HIS A 427 20.49 -1.79 -5.52
N LYS A 428 19.44 -2.44 -5.03
CA LYS A 428 18.60 -3.36 -5.80
C LYS A 428 17.14 -2.94 -5.71
N LEU A 429 16.48 -2.99 -6.85
CA LEU A 429 15.03 -2.87 -6.96
C LEU A 429 14.44 -4.27 -7.05
N THR A 430 13.66 -4.65 -6.04
CA THR A 430 12.88 -5.89 -6.04
C THR A 430 11.45 -5.57 -6.44
N TYR A 431 10.87 -6.35 -7.34
CA TYR A 431 9.49 -6.21 -7.79
C TYR A 431 8.87 -7.56 -8.10
N GLN A 432 7.54 -7.67 -7.97
CA GLN A 432 6.84 -8.94 -7.95
C GLN A 432 5.46 -8.81 -8.57
N ALA A 433 4.98 -9.88 -9.19
CA ALA A 433 3.60 -10.02 -9.64
C ALA A 433 3.15 -11.47 -9.54
N GLY A 434 1.83 -11.65 -9.41
CA GLY A 434 1.21 -12.96 -9.31
C GLY A 434 -0.06 -13.07 -10.16
N ALA A 435 -0.50 -14.31 -10.34
CA ALA A 435 -1.73 -14.64 -11.03
C ALA A 435 -2.66 -15.46 -10.13
N GLY A 436 -3.96 -15.25 -10.28
CA GLY A 436 -5.01 -15.99 -9.58
C GLY A 436 -5.28 -17.32 -10.26
N VAL A 437 -4.86 -18.40 -9.63
CA VAL A 437 -4.98 -19.77 -10.15
C VAL A 437 -6.29 -20.40 -9.69
N VAL A 438 -7.08 -20.89 -10.64
CA VAL A 438 -8.32 -21.64 -10.43
C VAL A 438 -8.26 -22.96 -11.21
N VAL A 439 -9.24 -23.85 -11.03
CA VAL A 439 -9.30 -25.16 -11.72
C VAL A 439 -9.11 -25.04 -13.24
N SER A 440 -9.69 -24.01 -13.86
CA SER A 440 -9.66 -23.79 -15.31
C SER A 440 -8.43 -23.03 -15.81
N SER A 441 -7.51 -22.62 -14.94
CA SER A 441 -6.30 -21.88 -15.33
C SER A 441 -5.43 -22.63 -16.30
N VAL A 442 -4.83 -21.91 -17.26
CA VAL A 442 -3.86 -22.43 -18.22
C VAL A 442 -2.49 -21.84 -17.87
N GLU A 443 -1.51 -22.69 -17.64
CA GLU A 443 -0.19 -22.35 -17.11
C GLU A 443 0.50 -21.23 -17.91
N ALA A 444 0.50 -21.33 -19.23
CA ALA A 444 1.09 -20.33 -20.11
C ALA A 444 0.34 -19.00 -20.07
N SER A 445 -0.98 -19.02 -19.85
CA SER A 445 -1.79 -17.81 -19.73
C SER A 445 -1.51 -17.08 -18.41
N GLU A 446 -1.37 -17.81 -17.31
CA GLU A 446 -1.03 -17.24 -15.99
C GLU A 446 0.40 -16.65 -15.98
N LEU A 447 1.34 -17.33 -16.64
CA LEU A 447 2.69 -16.78 -16.87
C LEU A 447 2.63 -15.46 -17.65
N GLN A 448 1.84 -15.42 -18.73
CA GLN A 448 1.69 -14.20 -19.52
C GLN A 448 1.01 -13.08 -18.72
N GLU A 449 0.06 -13.40 -17.84
CA GLU A 449 -0.56 -12.42 -16.93
C GLU A 449 0.45 -11.79 -15.99
N VAL A 450 1.32 -12.59 -15.37
CA VAL A 450 2.42 -12.09 -14.53
C VAL A 450 3.32 -11.15 -15.34
N ASN A 451 3.74 -11.52 -16.54
CA ASN A 451 4.57 -10.70 -17.41
C ASN A 451 3.86 -9.39 -17.79
N ASN A 452 2.56 -9.42 -18.07
CA ASN A 452 1.77 -8.22 -18.36
C ASN A 452 1.69 -7.28 -17.15
N LYS A 453 1.51 -7.82 -15.94
CA LYS A 453 1.48 -7.05 -14.69
C LYS A 453 2.81 -6.38 -14.36
N LEU A 454 3.93 -6.97 -14.78
CA LEU A 454 5.28 -6.42 -14.63
C LEU A 454 5.63 -5.39 -15.71
N GLY A 455 4.91 -5.37 -16.82
CA GLY A 455 5.25 -4.57 -18.00
C GLY A 455 5.44 -3.08 -17.72
N ALA A 456 4.57 -2.47 -16.91
CA ALA A 456 4.69 -1.07 -16.54
C ALA A 456 5.92 -0.79 -15.65
N LEU A 457 6.25 -1.71 -14.74
CA LEU A 457 7.42 -1.61 -13.86
C LEU A 457 8.72 -1.69 -14.67
N LYS A 458 8.85 -2.69 -15.55
CA LYS A 458 10.02 -2.86 -16.43
C LYS A 458 10.19 -1.65 -17.36
N ARG A 459 9.10 -1.18 -17.95
CA ARG A 459 9.14 0.02 -18.79
C ARG A 459 9.54 1.28 -18.01
N ALA A 460 9.12 1.41 -16.75
CA ALA A 460 9.54 2.54 -15.90
C ALA A 460 11.06 2.54 -15.68
N LEU A 461 11.67 1.37 -15.46
CA LEU A 461 13.13 1.22 -15.34
C LEU A 461 13.86 1.66 -16.62
N GLU A 462 13.43 1.15 -17.79
CA GLU A 462 14.03 1.46 -19.10
C GLU A 462 13.94 2.94 -19.46
N ILE A 463 12.82 3.60 -19.12
CA ILE A 463 12.64 5.03 -19.42
C ILE A 463 13.44 5.87 -18.42
N ALA A 464 13.46 5.51 -17.14
CA ALA A 464 14.19 6.26 -16.11
C ALA A 464 15.70 6.31 -16.40
N GLU A 465 16.27 5.25 -16.98
CA GLU A 465 17.69 5.22 -17.41
C GLU A 465 18.01 6.21 -18.51
N LYS A 466 17.01 6.59 -19.33
CA LYS A 466 17.19 7.48 -20.50
C LYS A 466 16.88 8.93 -20.19
N ILE A 467 16.40 9.25 -19.00
CA ILE A 467 16.12 10.64 -18.62
C ILE A 467 17.44 11.32 -18.29
N GLU A 468 17.78 12.34 -19.05
CA GLU A 468 18.80 13.30 -18.68
C GLU A 468 18.30 14.08 -17.44
N SER A 469 19.07 14.03 -16.35
CA SER A 469 18.75 14.68 -15.07
C SER A 469 18.98 16.20 -15.13
#